data_5372794ab3735df94ca5b2f7e75b2bed
#
_entry.id   5372794ab3735df94ca5b2f7e75b2bed
#
_cell.length_a   1.000
_cell.length_b   1.000
_cell.length_c   1.000
_cell.angle_alpha   90.00
_cell.angle_beta   90.00
_cell.angle_gamma   90.00
#
_symmetry.space_group_name_H-M   'P 1'
#
loop_
_entity.id
_entity.type
_entity.pdbx_description
1 polymer ?
#
loop_
_entity_poly.entity_id
_entity_poly.type
_entity_poly.pdbx_seq_one_letter_code
_entity_poly.pdbx_strand_id
1 'polypeptide(L)'
;MSVDTSKTMLKVFGIVNMILGVMLLIFSAMTLAGGGLLASGVAPMDQAEAGVSGALVFGVGGAMLVLGAFSLASGILSRRAAKDPGKAQPAFVFAIIGAVLAVPNLVLAITGGGSPISAIVCLSINVLLVLAANTLRKENTAEALAA
;
A
#
# COMPACT_ATOMS: atom_id res chain seq x y z
N MET A 1 -19.92 -9.40 9.89
CA MET A 1 -18.59 -9.81 10.39
C MET A 1 -18.57 -9.46 11.86
N SER A 2 -18.06 -10.33 12.76
CA SER A 2 -18.00 -9.99 14.18
C SER A 2 -16.89 -8.95 14.43
N VAL A 3 -17.00 -8.21 15.53
CA VAL A 3 -16.03 -7.19 15.95
C VAL A 3 -14.66 -7.79 16.21
N ASP A 4 -14.62 -8.92 16.89
CA ASP A 4 -13.36 -9.60 17.21
C ASP A 4 -12.65 -10.09 15.96
N THR A 5 -13.41 -10.61 14.99
CA THR A 5 -12.86 -10.98 13.67
C THR A 5 -12.31 -9.74 12.96
N SER A 6 -13.02 -8.61 13.00
CA SER A 6 -12.58 -7.35 12.39
C SER A 6 -11.29 -6.81 13.02
N LYS A 7 -11.19 -6.84 14.35
CA LYS A 7 -9.98 -6.45 15.10
C LYS A 7 -8.79 -7.34 14.72
N THR A 8 -9.02 -8.65 14.65
CA THR A 8 -7.97 -9.62 14.28
C THR A 8 -7.50 -9.40 12.83
N MET A 9 -8.43 -9.22 11.89
CA MET A 9 -8.10 -8.93 10.49
C MET A 9 -7.29 -7.64 10.33
N LEU A 10 -7.73 -6.54 10.96
CA LEU A 10 -7.00 -5.28 10.91
C LEU A 10 -5.59 -5.40 11.53
N LYS A 11 -5.45 -6.21 12.57
CA LYS A 11 -4.16 -6.46 13.21
C LYS A 11 -3.21 -7.25 12.30
N VAL A 12 -3.69 -8.34 11.71
CA VAL A 12 -2.89 -9.21 10.84
C VAL A 12 -2.52 -8.49 9.54
N PHE A 13 -3.51 -7.99 8.81
CA PHE A 13 -3.27 -7.29 7.55
C PHE A 13 -2.52 -5.96 7.76
N GLY A 14 -2.72 -5.29 8.90
CA GLY A 14 -1.92 -4.12 9.26
C GLY A 14 -0.44 -4.46 9.41
N ILE A 15 -0.09 -5.62 10.00
CA ILE A 15 1.30 -6.08 10.09
C ILE A 15 1.85 -6.41 8.69
N VAL A 16 1.09 -7.12 7.88
CA VAL A 16 1.48 -7.47 6.50
C VAL A 16 1.75 -6.19 5.68
N ASN A 17 0.86 -5.19 5.74
CA ASN A 17 1.06 -3.91 5.05
C ASN A 17 2.27 -3.13 5.57
N MET A 18 2.57 -3.19 6.87
CA MET A 18 3.79 -2.58 7.41
C MET A 18 5.05 -3.24 6.86
N ILE A 19 5.10 -4.57 6.84
CA ILE A 19 6.25 -5.31 6.30
C ILE A 19 6.43 -4.98 4.81
N LEU A 20 5.35 -5.05 4.02
CA LEU A 20 5.38 -4.70 2.60
C LEU A 20 5.81 -3.24 2.37
N GLY A 21 5.31 -2.32 3.19
CA GLY A 21 5.70 -0.91 3.13
C GLY A 21 7.19 -0.70 3.38
N VAL A 22 7.75 -1.34 4.39
CA VAL A 22 9.20 -1.27 4.67
C VAL A 22 10.01 -1.88 3.53
N MET A 23 9.60 -3.04 3.00
CA MET A 23 10.29 -3.66 1.86
C MET A 23 10.27 -2.75 0.63
N LEU A 24 9.12 -2.16 0.30
CA LEU A 24 9.00 -1.23 -0.83
C LEU A 24 9.88 0.01 -0.65
N LEU A 25 10.00 0.55 0.57
CA LEU A 25 10.87 1.68 0.85
C LEU A 25 12.36 1.32 0.67
N ILE A 26 12.77 0.13 1.11
CA ILE A 26 14.14 -0.35 0.91
C ILE A 26 14.42 -0.53 -0.60
N PHE A 27 13.54 -1.18 -1.33
CA PHE A 27 13.68 -1.34 -2.78
C PHE A 27 13.68 0.00 -3.51
N SER A 28 12.82 0.95 -3.11
CA SER A 28 12.81 2.31 -3.64
C SER A 28 14.16 3.00 -3.45
N ALA A 29 14.72 2.95 -2.24
CA ALA A 29 16.02 3.54 -1.94
C ALA A 29 17.14 2.93 -2.81
N MET A 30 17.15 1.60 -2.97
CA MET A 30 18.11 0.90 -3.83
C MET A 30 17.94 1.29 -5.31
N THR A 31 16.69 1.38 -5.78
CA THR A 31 16.38 1.78 -7.17
C THR A 31 16.80 3.21 -7.43
N LEU A 32 16.49 4.14 -6.51
CA LEU A 32 16.89 5.54 -6.65
C LEU A 32 18.40 5.72 -6.59
N ALA A 33 19.11 4.99 -5.74
CA ALA A 33 20.57 5.00 -5.68
C ALA A 33 21.19 4.46 -6.99
N GLY A 34 20.65 3.34 -7.53
CA GLY A 34 21.06 2.79 -8.81
C GLY A 34 20.80 3.74 -9.98
N GLY A 35 19.63 4.40 -10.00
CA GLY A 35 19.30 5.43 -10.99
C GLY A 35 20.22 6.64 -10.92
N GLY A 36 20.64 7.04 -9.74
CA GLY A 36 21.63 8.11 -9.54
C GLY A 36 22.99 7.75 -10.13
N LEU A 37 23.44 6.51 -9.96
CA LEU A 37 24.70 6.02 -10.55
C LEU A 37 24.63 5.97 -12.09
N LEU A 38 23.51 5.57 -12.65
CA LEU A 38 23.29 5.59 -14.12
C LEU A 38 23.27 7.03 -14.66
N ALA A 39 22.56 7.93 -13.99
CA ALA A 39 22.47 9.34 -14.40
C ALA A 39 23.81 10.09 -14.25
N SER A 40 24.70 9.67 -13.36
CA SER A 40 26.01 10.29 -13.14
C SER A 40 27.07 9.89 -14.18
N GLY A 41 26.74 8.99 -15.13
CA GLY A 41 27.66 8.56 -16.19
C GLY A 41 28.78 7.62 -15.70
N VAL A 42 28.68 7.06 -14.50
CA VAL A 42 29.63 6.08 -13.95
C VAL A 42 29.50 4.72 -14.69
N ALA A 43 28.33 4.43 -15.26
CA ALA A 43 28.14 3.25 -16.09
C ALA A 43 28.57 3.54 -17.56
N PRO A 44 29.22 2.61 -18.25
CA PRO A 44 29.63 2.77 -19.66
C PRO A 44 28.42 2.60 -20.57
N MET A 45 27.59 3.63 -20.68
CA MET A 45 26.42 3.71 -21.55
C MET A 45 26.47 4.99 -22.36
N ASP A 46 25.88 4.98 -23.59
CA ASP A 46 25.69 6.19 -24.36
C ASP A 46 24.81 7.19 -23.62
N GLN A 47 25.17 8.48 -23.67
CA GLN A 47 24.50 9.53 -22.88
C GLN A 47 22.96 9.60 -23.07
N ALA A 48 22.49 9.29 -24.27
CA ALA A 48 21.06 9.28 -24.57
C ALA A 48 20.34 8.09 -23.91
N GLU A 49 20.95 6.90 -23.93
CA GLU A 49 20.39 5.71 -23.26
C GLU A 49 20.46 5.84 -21.73
N ALA A 50 21.52 6.41 -21.20
CA ALA A 50 21.68 6.68 -19.77
C ALA A 50 20.61 7.66 -19.27
N GLY A 51 20.25 8.69 -20.04
CA GLY A 51 19.20 9.66 -19.69
C GLY A 51 17.81 9.04 -19.63
N VAL A 52 17.43 8.24 -20.63
CA VAL A 52 16.12 7.56 -20.66
C VAL A 52 16.02 6.50 -19.56
N SER A 53 17.06 5.69 -19.40
CA SER A 53 17.11 4.66 -18.35
C SER A 53 17.09 5.29 -16.95
N GLY A 54 17.82 6.37 -16.73
CA GLY A 54 17.80 7.12 -15.47
C GLY A 54 16.42 7.68 -15.13
N ALA A 55 15.74 8.32 -16.09
CA ALA A 55 14.40 8.86 -15.90
C ALA A 55 13.36 7.77 -15.55
N LEU A 56 13.43 6.60 -16.21
CA LEU A 56 12.56 5.47 -15.90
C LEU A 56 12.84 4.91 -14.50
N VAL A 57 14.10 4.76 -14.12
CA VAL A 57 14.50 4.25 -12.81
C VAL A 57 14.06 5.22 -11.71
N PHE A 58 14.22 6.54 -11.90
CA PHE A 58 13.71 7.54 -10.95
C PHE A 58 12.18 7.53 -10.86
N GLY A 59 11.48 7.37 -11.99
CA GLY A 59 10.02 7.27 -12.01
C GLY A 59 9.51 6.04 -11.25
N VAL A 60 10.10 4.87 -11.49
CA VAL A 60 9.75 3.63 -10.80
C VAL A 60 10.13 3.70 -9.31
N GLY A 61 11.32 4.17 -8.98
CA GLY A 61 11.77 4.33 -7.59
C GLY A 61 10.90 5.32 -6.82
N GLY A 62 10.52 6.44 -7.42
CA GLY A 62 9.62 7.43 -6.83
C GLY A 62 8.21 6.86 -6.59
N ALA A 63 7.67 6.13 -7.56
CA ALA A 63 6.37 5.45 -7.40
C ALA A 63 6.41 4.42 -6.26
N MET A 64 7.47 3.61 -6.16
CA MET A 64 7.66 2.64 -5.08
C MET A 64 7.77 3.32 -3.72
N LEU A 65 8.41 4.50 -3.64
CA LEU A 65 8.51 5.28 -2.41
C LEU A 65 7.13 5.72 -1.92
N VAL A 66 6.31 6.27 -2.81
CA VAL A 66 4.95 6.72 -2.48
C VAL A 66 4.09 5.53 -2.04
N LEU A 67 4.12 4.42 -2.77
CA LEU A 67 3.37 3.21 -2.43
C LEU A 67 3.86 2.58 -1.12
N GLY A 68 5.16 2.58 -0.87
CA GLY A 68 5.75 2.08 0.38
C GLY A 68 5.32 2.91 1.58
N ALA A 69 5.38 4.24 1.47
CA ALA A 69 4.92 5.15 2.51
C ALA A 69 3.42 5.00 2.78
N PHE A 70 2.60 4.87 1.73
CA PHE A 70 1.16 4.63 1.82
C PHE A 70 0.84 3.30 2.52
N SER A 71 1.50 2.19 2.13
CA SER A 71 1.35 0.89 2.75
C SER A 71 1.72 0.91 4.24
N LEU A 72 2.81 1.60 4.58
CA LEU A 72 3.26 1.72 5.96
C LEU A 72 2.25 2.52 6.79
N ALA A 73 1.77 3.65 6.29
CA ALA A 73 0.74 4.46 6.94
C ALA A 73 -0.56 3.66 7.13
N SER A 74 -1.03 2.98 6.09
CA SER A 74 -2.21 2.11 6.13
C SER A 74 -2.06 1.01 7.18
N GLY A 75 -0.90 0.35 7.25
CA GLY A 75 -0.60 -0.68 8.24
C GLY A 75 -0.64 -0.15 9.68
N ILE A 76 -0.03 1.01 9.94
CA ILE A 76 -0.05 1.66 11.26
C ILE A 76 -1.48 2.03 11.67
N LEU A 77 -2.24 2.65 10.76
CA LEU A 77 -3.62 3.07 11.04
C LEU A 77 -4.53 1.86 11.30
N SER A 78 -4.39 0.78 10.53
CA SER A 78 -5.13 -0.46 10.74
C SER A 78 -4.85 -1.08 12.11
N ARG A 79 -3.59 -1.09 12.56
CA ARG A 79 -3.23 -1.56 13.91
C ARG A 79 -3.76 -0.66 15.02
N ARG A 80 -3.78 0.66 14.80
CA ARG A 80 -4.37 1.60 15.77
C ARG A 80 -5.88 1.40 15.88
N ALA A 81 -6.58 1.25 14.76
CA ALA A 81 -8.01 0.95 14.73
C ALA A 81 -8.36 -0.39 15.39
N ALA A 82 -7.50 -1.41 15.25
CA ALA A 82 -7.70 -2.70 15.92
C ALA A 82 -7.57 -2.62 17.44
N LYS A 83 -6.79 -1.67 17.98
CA LYS A 83 -6.64 -1.43 19.41
C LYS A 83 -7.71 -0.50 19.98
N ASP A 84 -8.11 0.49 19.20
CA ASP A 84 -9.02 1.56 19.60
C ASP A 84 -10.04 1.78 18.46
N PRO A 85 -11.26 1.23 18.57
CA PRO A 85 -12.31 1.38 17.55
C PRO A 85 -12.66 2.84 17.24
N GLY A 86 -12.47 3.76 18.19
CA GLY A 86 -12.64 5.20 17.96
C GLY A 86 -11.72 5.77 16.87
N LYS A 87 -10.63 5.08 16.58
CA LYS A 87 -9.66 5.45 15.52
C LYS A 87 -9.85 4.67 14.20
N ALA A 88 -11.01 4.03 14.00
CA ALA A 88 -11.29 3.26 12.79
C ALA A 88 -11.51 4.13 11.55
N GLN A 89 -11.95 5.39 11.71
CA GLN A 89 -12.23 6.30 10.60
C GLN A 89 -11.04 6.50 9.65
N PRO A 90 -9.83 6.91 10.10
CA PRO A 90 -8.70 7.07 9.19
C PRO A 90 -8.27 5.74 8.56
N ALA A 91 -8.31 4.61 9.27
CA ALA A 91 -8.03 3.31 8.70
C ALA A 91 -8.99 2.94 7.57
N PHE A 92 -10.29 3.26 7.73
CA PHE A 92 -11.31 3.05 6.72
C PHE A 92 -11.03 3.88 5.45
N VAL A 93 -10.72 5.18 5.60
CA VAL A 93 -10.40 6.05 4.46
C VAL A 93 -9.18 5.54 3.70
N PHE A 94 -8.10 5.19 4.40
CA PHE A 94 -6.90 4.65 3.78
C PHE A 94 -7.14 3.30 3.09
N ALA A 95 -7.98 2.44 3.65
CA ALA A 95 -8.34 1.18 3.03
C ALA A 95 -9.14 1.39 1.73
N ILE A 96 -10.05 2.37 1.69
CA ILE A 96 -10.77 2.74 0.44
C ILE A 96 -9.78 3.25 -0.61
N ILE A 97 -8.89 4.18 -0.25
CA ILE A 97 -7.88 4.69 -1.19
C ILE A 97 -7.02 3.53 -1.72
N GLY A 98 -6.59 2.62 -0.85
CA GLY A 98 -5.84 1.42 -1.25
C GLY A 98 -6.62 0.51 -2.20
N ALA A 99 -7.92 0.30 -1.95
CA ALA A 99 -8.78 -0.48 -2.85
C ALA A 99 -8.94 0.19 -4.22
N VAL A 100 -9.15 1.52 -4.25
CA VAL A 100 -9.26 2.28 -5.50
C VAL A 100 -7.95 2.24 -6.29
N LEU A 101 -6.79 2.37 -5.63
CA LEU A 101 -5.48 2.28 -6.27
C LEU A 101 -5.14 0.85 -6.74
N ALA A 102 -5.72 -0.19 -6.14
CA ALA A 102 -5.52 -1.58 -6.56
C ALA A 102 -6.25 -1.91 -7.89
N VAL A 103 -7.32 -1.18 -8.24
CA VAL A 103 -8.07 -1.42 -9.49
C VAL A 103 -7.21 -1.14 -10.74
N PRO A 104 -6.58 0.03 -10.92
CA PRO A 104 -5.67 0.25 -12.04
C PRO A 104 -4.54 -0.77 -12.11
N ASN A 105 -3.98 -1.18 -10.96
CA ASN A 105 -2.94 -2.19 -10.92
C ASN A 105 -3.44 -3.55 -11.45
N LEU A 106 -4.68 -3.94 -11.12
CA LEU A 106 -5.30 -5.15 -11.66
C LEU A 106 -5.51 -5.05 -13.20
N VAL A 107 -6.00 -3.90 -13.68
CA VAL A 107 -6.18 -3.66 -15.11
C VAL A 107 -4.85 -3.78 -15.85
N LEU A 108 -3.79 -3.13 -15.35
CA LEU A 108 -2.45 -3.20 -15.94
C LEU A 108 -1.87 -4.63 -15.89
N ALA A 109 -2.10 -5.39 -14.84
CA ALA A 109 -1.65 -6.77 -14.75
C ALA A 109 -2.34 -7.67 -15.80
N ILE A 110 -3.62 -7.43 -16.09
CA ILE A 110 -4.37 -8.19 -17.10
C ILE A 110 -3.96 -7.79 -18.52
N THR A 111 -3.82 -6.48 -18.79
CA THR A 111 -3.55 -5.97 -20.15
C THR A 111 -2.07 -6.00 -20.50
N GLY A 112 -1.16 -5.89 -19.51
CA GLY A 112 0.28 -5.87 -19.69
C GLY A 112 0.95 -7.24 -19.70
N GLY A 113 0.19 -8.36 -19.69
CA GLY A 113 0.74 -9.72 -19.69
C GLY A 113 1.42 -10.14 -18.38
N GLY A 114 1.24 -9.38 -17.32
CA GLY A 114 1.71 -9.73 -15.97
C GLY A 114 0.85 -10.79 -15.30
N SER A 115 1.29 -11.29 -14.14
CA SER A 115 0.49 -12.22 -13.34
C SER A 115 -0.66 -11.48 -12.64
N PRO A 116 -1.94 -11.74 -12.97
CA PRO A 116 -3.06 -11.07 -12.32
C PRO A 116 -3.26 -11.54 -10.88
N ILE A 117 -2.66 -12.66 -10.49
CA ILE A 117 -2.85 -13.27 -9.16
C ILE A 117 -2.44 -12.30 -8.04
N SER A 118 -1.27 -11.66 -8.16
CA SER A 118 -0.79 -10.71 -7.16
C SER A 118 -1.70 -9.49 -7.03
N ALA A 119 -2.23 -8.99 -8.14
CA ALA A 119 -3.14 -7.86 -8.17
C ALA A 119 -4.51 -8.22 -7.55
N ILE A 120 -5.02 -9.44 -7.83
CA ILE A 120 -6.27 -9.95 -7.22
C ILE A 120 -6.09 -10.10 -5.70
N VAL A 121 -4.96 -10.67 -5.24
CA VAL A 121 -4.66 -10.79 -3.81
C VAL A 121 -4.60 -9.43 -3.14
N CYS A 122 -3.90 -8.46 -3.76
CA CYS A 122 -3.80 -7.10 -3.24
C CYS A 122 -5.18 -6.41 -3.13
N LEU A 123 -6.01 -6.51 -4.16
CA LEU A 123 -7.37 -5.99 -4.14
C LEU A 123 -8.22 -6.65 -3.04
N SER A 124 -8.14 -7.99 -2.93
CA SER A 124 -8.89 -8.75 -1.91
C SER A 124 -8.51 -8.33 -0.48
N ILE A 125 -7.22 -8.14 -0.21
CA ILE A 125 -6.74 -7.64 1.09
C ILE A 125 -7.31 -6.25 1.39
N ASN A 126 -7.27 -5.33 0.43
CA ASN A 126 -7.82 -3.99 0.62
C ASN A 126 -9.33 -3.99 0.85
N VAL A 127 -10.10 -4.81 0.11
CA VAL A 127 -11.54 -4.97 0.32
C VAL A 127 -11.84 -5.52 1.72
N LEU A 128 -11.10 -6.53 2.19
CA LEU A 128 -11.24 -7.06 3.54
C LEU A 128 -10.92 -6.01 4.62
N LEU A 129 -9.91 -5.18 4.40
CA LEU A 129 -9.59 -4.06 5.29
C LEU A 129 -10.71 -3.02 5.34
N VAL A 130 -11.32 -2.69 4.19
CA VAL A 130 -12.48 -1.78 4.11
C VAL A 130 -13.64 -2.34 4.93
N LEU A 131 -13.97 -3.62 4.74
CA LEU A 131 -15.08 -4.27 5.46
C LEU A 131 -14.81 -4.32 6.98
N ALA A 132 -13.59 -4.68 7.38
CA ALA A 132 -13.19 -4.75 8.79
C ALA A 132 -13.23 -3.37 9.46
N ALA A 133 -12.66 -2.35 8.82
CA ALA A 133 -12.67 -0.98 9.36
C ALA A 133 -14.09 -0.39 9.42
N ASN A 134 -14.94 -0.69 8.42
CA ASN A 134 -16.34 -0.24 8.42
C ASN A 134 -17.16 -0.88 9.56
N THR A 135 -16.92 -2.16 9.86
CA THR A 135 -17.58 -2.85 10.99
C THR A 135 -17.24 -2.16 12.29
N LEU A 136 -15.97 -1.88 12.57
CA LEU A 136 -15.55 -1.20 13.81
C LEU A 136 -16.08 0.23 13.89
N ARG A 137 -16.11 0.96 12.77
CA ARG A 137 -16.67 2.31 12.72
C ARG A 137 -18.14 2.34 13.08
N LYS A 138 -18.94 1.41 12.53
CA LYS A 138 -20.37 1.32 12.81
C LYS A 138 -20.65 1.01 14.27
N GLU A 139 -19.88 0.12 14.88
CA GLU A 139 -20.02 -0.24 16.28
C GLU A 139 -19.72 0.95 17.19
N ASN A 140 -18.59 1.63 16.97
CA ASN A 140 -18.25 2.83 17.73
C ASN A 140 -19.33 3.93 17.63
N THR A 141 -19.98 4.07 16.46
CA THR A 141 -21.07 5.02 16.26
C THR A 141 -22.33 4.57 17.04
N ALA A 142 -22.63 3.27 17.05
CA ALA A 142 -23.78 2.73 17.79
C ALA A 142 -23.60 2.88 19.31
N GLU A 143 -22.41 2.62 19.83
CA GLU A 143 -22.08 2.82 21.25
C GLU A 143 -22.19 4.30 21.65
N ALA A 144 -21.71 5.23 20.79
CA ALA A 144 -21.79 6.66 21.05
C ALA A 144 -23.24 7.21 21.03
N LEU A 145 -24.15 6.56 20.32
CA LEU A 145 -25.57 6.94 20.28
C LEU A 145 -26.37 6.34 21.47
N ALA A 146 -25.82 5.32 22.10
CA ALA A 146 -26.46 4.64 23.25
C ALA A 146 -26.05 5.22 24.62
N ALA A 147 -25.02 6.05 24.66
CA ALA A 147 -24.48 6.73 25.84
C ALA A 147 -25.08 8.12 26.02
#